data_207a023907f57e8c6af13f485c6f5af5
#
_entry.id   207a023907f57e8c6af13f485c6f5af5
#
_cell.length_a   1.000
_cell.length_b   1.000
_cell.length_c   1.000
_cell.angle_alpha   90.00
_cell.angle_beta   90.00
_cell.angle_gamma   90.00
#
_symmetry.space_group_name_H-M   'P 1'
#
loop_
_entity.id
_entity.type
_entity.pdbx_description
1 polymer ?
#
loop_
_entity_poly.entity_id
_entity_poly.type
_entity_poly.pdbx_seq_one_letter_code
_entity_poly.pdbx_strand_id
1 'polypeptide(L)'
;MSMNWKLLINFKSLLAHIAIFLISGALAGPVISEFMADNDSVFADEDGDFSDWIEIRNPDASAISLAGYHLTDDVGDLSKWTFPAVNLNPGATLLVFASNKDRALPAGELHTDFKLSAGGEYLALVNPDGTTIESGFSP
;
A
#
# COMPACT_ATOMS: atom_id res chain seq x y z
N MET A 1 -38.67 -71.08 15.29
CA MET A 1 -38.18 -70.44 14.10
C MET A 1 -37.81 -68.99 14.45
N SER A 2 -36.59 -68.79 14.88
CA SER A 2 -36.09 -67.49 15.34
C SER A 2 -35.09 -66.95 14.30
N MET A 3 -35.39 -65.87 13.67
CA MET A 3 -34.55 -65.24 12.67
C MET A 3 -33.76 -64.10 13.33
N ASN A 4 -32.47 -64.34 13.49
CA ASN A 4 -31.53 -63.44 14.13
C ASN A 4 -30.95 -62.50 13.11
N TRP A 5 -31.34 -61.19 13.13
CA TRP A 5 -30.75 -60.17 12.31
C TRP A 5 -29.68 -59.45 13.13
N LYS A 6 -28.42 -59.83 12.92
CA LYS A 6 -27.28 -59.02 13.35
C LYS A 6 -27.11 -57.88 12.38
N LEU A 7 -27.50 -56.69 12.80
CA LEU A 7 -27.21 -55.43 12.11
C LEU A 7 -25.73 -55.14 12.30
N LEU A 8 -24.93 -55.44 11.29
CA LEU A 8 -23.55 -55.02 11.22
C LEU A 8 -23.53 -53.54 10.78
N ILE A 9 -23.43 -52.64 11.74
CA ILE A 9 -23.14 -51.26 11.48
C ILE A 9 -21.65 -51.15 11.10
N ASN A 10 -21.42 -51.07 9.80
CA ASN A 10 -20.10 -50.79 9.25
C ASN A 10 -19.79 -49.31 9.50
N PHE A 11 -19.03 -49.01 10.56
CA PHE A 11 -18.41 -47.72 10.73
C PHE A 11 -17.30 -47.54 9.70
N LYS A 12 -17.68 -47.21 8.48
CA LYS A 12 -16.73 -46.63 7.53
C LYS A 12 -16.48 -45.22 7.98
N SER A 13 -15.28 -45.00 8.46
CA SER A 13 -14.67 -43.74 8.84
C SER A 13 -15.05 -42.63 7.84
N LEU A 14 -15.92 -41.71 8.30
CA LEU A 14 -16.16 -40.45 7.63
C LEU A 14 -14.97 -39.56 7.95
N LEU A 15 -13.88 -39.71 7.21
CA LEU A 15 -12.82 -38.70 7.17
C LEU A 15 -13.43 -37.44 6.55
N ALA A 16 -13.91 -36.56 7.43
CA ALA A 16 -14.27 -35.22 7.03
C ALA A 16 -12.99 -34.52 6.52
N HIS A 17 -12.86 -34.43 5.21
CA HIS A 17 -11.86 -33.59 4.59
C HIS A 17 -12.30 -32.15 4.86
N ILE A 18 -11.74 -31.55 5.92
CA ILE A 18 -11.79 -30.10 6.11
C ILE A 18 -10.90 -29.53 4.99
N ALA A 19 -11.49 -29.13 3.89
CA ALA A 19 -10.82 -28.31 2.91
C ALA A 19 -10.57 -26.94 3.58
N ILE A 20 -9.38 -26.76 4.13
CA ILE A 20 -8.91 -25.44 4.53
C ILE A 20 -8.72 -24.66 3.23
N PHE A 21 -9.71 -23.88 2.84
CA PHE A 21 -9.55 -22.83 1.86
C PHE A 21 -8.62 -21.79 2.50
N LEU A 22 -7.32 -21.92 2.25
CA LEU A 22 -6.41 -20.81 2.37
C LEU A 22 -6.85 -19.79 1.33
N ILE A 23 -7.69 -18.84 1.73
CA ILE A 23 -7.87 -17.62 0.95
C ILE A 23 -6.51 -16.91 1.04
N SER A 24 -5.64 -17.20 0.09
CA SER A 24 -4.49 -16.36 -0.20
C SER A 24 -5.09 -15.06 -0.72
N GLY A 25 -5.43 -14.14 0.17
CA GLY A 25 -5.62 -12.77 -0.22
C GLY A 25 -4.32 -12.36 -0.90
N ALA A 26 -4.34 -12.06 -2.18
CA ALA A 26 -3.22 -11.41 -2.82
C ALA A 26 -2.92 -10.17 -1.96
N LEU A 27 -1.68 -10.00 -1.52
CA LEU A 27 -1.26 -8.77 -0.87
C LEU A 27 -1.50 -7.67 -1.91
N ALA A 28 -2.28 -6.66 -1.52
CA ALA A 28 -2.65 -5.59 -2.45
C ALA A 28 -1.51 -4.59 -2.63
N GLY A 29 -0.50 -4.64 -1.75
CA GLY A 29 0.60 -3.68 -1.71
C GLY A 29 0.19 -2.30 -1.19
N PRO A 30 1.13 -1.37 -1.03
CA PRO A 30 0.82 0.00 -0.61
C PRO A 30 0.10 0.75 -1.74
N VAL A 31 -0.82 1.64 -1.35
CA VAL A 31 -1.58 2.45 -2.32
C VAL A 31 -1.52 3.92 -1.99
N ILE A 32 -1.63 4.78 -2.99
CA ILE A 32 -1.95 6.19 -2.78
C ILE A 32 -3.43 6.24 -2.41
N SER A 33 -3.74 6.62 -1.18
CA SER A 33 -5.12 6.70 -0.68
C SER A 33 -5.73 8.08 -0.87
N GLU A 34 -4.92 9.12 -0.79
CA GLU A 34 -5.33 10.51 -0.97
C GLU A 34 -4.14 11.36 -1.41
N PHE A 35 -4.42 12.48 -2.07
CA PHE A 35 -3.44 13.53 -2.31
C PHE A 35 -4.13 14.88 -2.41
N MET A 36 -3.41 15.95 -2.09
CA MET A 36 -3.86 17.32 -2.20
C MET A 36 -2.84 18.12 -2.98
N ALA A 37 -3.23 18.56 -4.16
CA ALA A 37 -2.57 19.61 -4.93
C ALA A 37 -3.26 20.93 -4.59
N ASP A 38 -2.50 22.00 -4.38
CA ASP A 38 -3.00 23.32 -3.94
C ASP A 38 -3.41 23.37 -2.45
N ASN A 39 -2.48 22.95 -1.58
CA ASN A 39 -2.65 23.03 -0.13
C ASN A 39 -2.29 24.42 0.38
N ASP A 40 -3.30 25.24 0.63
CA ASP A 40 -3.10 26.62 1.13
C ASP A 40 -3.15 26.74 2.66
N SER A 41 -3.75 25.78 3.39
CA SER A 41 -4.05 25.97 4.81
C SER A 41 -4.42 24.72 5.61
N VAL A 42 -4.36 23.52 5.03
CA VAL A 42 -4.86 22.30 5.71
C VAL A 42 -3.79 21.69 6.60
N PHE A 43 -2.62 21.37 6.05
CA PHE A 43 -1.47 20.83 6.79
C PHE A 43 -0.22 21.63 6.46
N ALA A 44 0.41 22.22 7.48
CA ALA A 44 1.75 22.75 7.34
C ALA A 44 2.77 21.64 7.62
N ASP A 45 3.88 21.65 6.87
CA ASP A 45 5.02 20.80 7.15
C ASP A 45 5.87 21.28 8.34
N GLU A 46 6.93 20.57 8.68
CA GLU A 46 7.82 20.90 9.82
C GLU A 46 8.49 22.29 9.73
N ASP A 47 8.59 22.85 8.52
CA ASP A 47 9.11 24.20 8.29
C ASP A 47 8.00 25.29 8.40
N GLY A 48 6.73 24.90 8.54
CA GLY A 48 5.57 25.77 8.56
C GLY A 48 5.03 26.13 7.19
N ASP A 49 5.49 25.46 6.12
CA ASP A 49 5.00 25.66 4.76
C ASP A 49 3.77 24.79 4.48
N PHE A 50 2.79 25.33 3.79
CA PHE A 50 1.63 24.59 3.29
C PHE A 50 1.96 23.94 1.95
N SER A 51 2.76 22.90 2.00
CA SER A 51 3.15 22.13 0.81
C SER A 51 2.04 21.15 0.42
N ASP A 52 1.92 20.84 -0.86
CA ASP A 52 1.08 19.73 -1.34
C ASP A 52 1.50 18.43 -0.68
N TRP A 53 0.59 17.45 -0.62
CA TRP A 53 0.89 16.19 0.05
C TRP A 53 0.24 14.99 -0.61
N ILE A 54 0.79 13.81 -0.32
CA ILE A 54 0.36 12.50 -0.79
C ILE A 54 0.27 11.58 0.41
N GLU A 55 -0.86 10.89 0.60
CA GLU A 55 -1.03 9.88 1.63
C GLU A 55 -0.83 8.48 1.04
N ILE A 56 0.07 7.72 1.63
CA ILE A 56 0.29 6.31 1.32
C ILE A 56 -0.35 5.45 2.41
N ARG A 57 -1.14 4.48 2.02
CA ARG A 57 -1.83 3.56 2.92
C ARG A 57 -1.36 2.12 2.70
N ASN A 58 -1.23 1.38 3.80
CA ASN A 58 -1.13 -0.07 3.77
C ASN A 58 -2.53 -0.70 3.93
N PRO A 59 -3.16 -1.24 2.89
CA PRO A 59 -4.46 -1.89 2.99
C PRO A 59 -4.38 -3.33 3.49
N ASP A 60 -3.17 -3.92 3.56
CA ASP A 60 -2.96 -5.32 3.92
C ASP A 60 -3.09 -5.58 5.42
N ALA A 61 -3.29 -6.85 5.77
CA ALA A 61 -3.35 -7.33 7.16
C ALA A 61 -1.95 -7.55 7.78
N SER A 62 -0.87 -7.33 7.05
CA SER A 62 0.52 -7.42 7.50
C SER A 62 1.26 -6.10 7.28
N ALA A 63 2.34 -5.88 8.05
CA ALA A 63 3.19 -4.71 7.85
C ALA A 63 3.91 -4.76 6.49
N ILE A 64 4.02 -3.61 5.83
CA ILE A 64 4.72 -3.44 4.55
C ILE A 64 5.93 -2.52 4.78
N SER A 65 7.07 -2.86 4.18
CA SER A 65 8.22 -1.95 4.08
C SER A 65 8.11 -1.14 2.80
N LEU A 66 8.22 0.19 2.91
CA LEU A 66 8.27 1.09 1.75
C LEU A 66 9.69 1.28 1.20
N ALA A 67 10.70 0.64 1.79
CA ALA A 67 12.08 0.75 1.35
C ALA A 67 12.23 0.45 -0.15
N GLY A 68 12.72 1.44 -0.91
CA GLY A 68 12.95 1.30 -2.35
C GLY A 68 11.73 1.49 -3.24
N TYR A 69 10.51 1.67 -2.70
CA TYR A 69 9.39 2.17 -3.50
C TYR A 69 9.67 3.58 -4.00
N HIS A 70 9.01 3.97 -5.07
CA HIS A 70 9.20 5.30 -5.66
C HIS A 70 7.88 6.05 -5.77
N LEU A 71 7.96 7.39 -5.63
CA LEU A 71 6.90 8.32 -6.05
C LEU A 71 7.37 9.11 -7.26
N THR A 72 6.46 9.32 -8.20
CA THR A 72 6.75 10.11 -9.39
C THR A 72 5.52 10.85 -9.91
N ASP A 73 5.75 12.05 -10.42
CA ASP A 73 4.82 12.87 -11.20
C ASP A 73 5.16 12.83 -12.71
N ASP A 74 6.14 12.01 -13.09
CA ASP A 74 6.62 11.91 -14.48
C ASP A 74 6.54 10.46 -14.99
N VAL A 75 5.70 10.23 -16.00
CA VAL A 75 5.57 8.92 -16.65
C VAL A 75 6.87 8.46 -17.34
N GLY A 76 7.77 9.39 -17.64
CA GLY A 76 9.08 9.12 -18.25
C GLY A 76 10.17 8.75 -17.24
N ASP A 77 9.94 9.00 -15.93
CA ASP A 77 10.89 8.68 -14.85
C ASP A 77 10.15 8.03 -13.68
N LEU A 78 9.96 6.72 -13.73
CA LEU A 78 9.25 5.96 -12.72
C LEU A 78 10.03 5.78 -11.39
N SER A 79 11.28 6.20 -11.33
CA SER A 79 12.15 6.10 -10.13
C SER A 79 12.51 7.47 -9.54
N LYS A 80 11.76 8.52 -9.87
CA LYS A 80 12.07 9.91 -9.59
C LYS A 80 12.43 10.18 -8.13
N TRP A 81 11.59 9.79 -7.19
CA TRP A 81 11.88 9.91 -5.76
C TRP A 81 11.72 8.58 -5.04
N THR A 82 12.69 8.23 -4.16
CA THR A 82 12.75 6.91 -3.54
C THR A 82 12.47 6.98 -2.04
N PHE A 83 11.54 6.14 -1.56
CA PHE A 83 11.27 5.99 -0.14
C PHE A 83 12.47 5.45 0.63
N PRO A 84 12.78 6.02 1.81
CA PRO A 84 13.70 5.43 2.76
C PRO A 84 13.08 4.17 3.41
N ALA A 85 13.85 3.50 4.28
CA ALA A 85 13.36 2.33 5.02
C ALA A 85 12.33 2.74 6.08
N VAL A 86 11.07 2.84 5.68
CA VAL A 86 9.90 3.10 6.54
C VAL A 86 8.95 1.92 6.46
N ASN A 87 8.43 1.48 7.63
CA ASN A 87 7.45 0.41 7.71
C ASN A 87 6.06 0.99 8.00
N LEU A 88 5.05 0.52 7.26
CA LEU A 88 3.64 0.79 7.53
C LEU A 88 2.98 -0.44 8.15
N ASN A 89 2.45 -0.29 9.35
CA ASN A 89 1.63 -1.30 10.00
C ASN A 89 0.33 -1.56 9.21
N PRO A 90 -0.37 -2.69 9.45
CA PRO A 90 -1.66 -2.96 8.83
C PRO A 90 -2.63 -1.79 9.01
N GLY A 91 -3.20 -1.31 7.90
CA GLY A 91 -4.15 -0.21 7.87
C GLY A 91 -3.58 1.18 8.15
N ALA A 92 -2.28 1.30 8.44
CA ALA A 92 -1.65 2.60 8.70
C ALA A 92 -1.49 3.44 7.43
N THR A 93 -1.40 4.75 7.64
CA THR A 93 -1.10 5.74 6.59
C THR A 93 0.20 6.48 6.89
N LEU A 94 0.80 7.03 5.85
CA LEU A 94 1.99 7.87 5.89
C LEU A 94 1.78 9.07 4.98
N LEU A 95 1.98 10.26 5.52
CA LEU A 95 1.96 11.49 4.75
C LEU A 95 3.34 11.79 4.17
N VAL A 96 3.39 12.17 2.90
CA VAL A 96 4.59 12.62 2.19
C VAL A 96 4.28 13.98 1.57
N PHE A 97 5.09 14.98 1.87
CA PHE A 97 4.92 16.31 1.28
C PHE A 97 5.52 16.38 -0.12
N ALA A 98 4.74 16.79 -1.10
CA ALA A 98 5.20 17.06 -2.46
C ALA A 98 5.70 18.51 -2.53
N SER A 99 6.88 18.76 -1.97
CA SER A 99 7.38 20.10 -1.68
C SER A 99 8.63 20.52 -2.45
N ASN A 100 9.26 19.60 -3.19
CA ASN A 100 10.56 19.79 -3.84
C ASN A 100 11.72 20.04 -2.86
N LYS A 101 11.57 19.63 -1.58
CA LYS A 101 12.62 19.77 -0.55
C LYS A 101 13.57 18.56 -0.51
N ASP A 102 13.20 17.45 -1.14
CA ASP A 102 13.99 16.20 -1.28
C ASP A 102 14.54 15.70 0.07
N ARG A 103 13.64 15.44 1.02
CA ARG A 103 14.00 14.90 2.33
C ARG A 103 13.48 13.46 2.47
N ALA A 104 14.39 12.51 2.54
CA ALA A 104 14.09 11.08 2.64
C ALA A 104 14.71 10.46 3.91
N LEU A 105 14.54 11.12 5.07
CA LEU A 105 15.03 10.62 6.36
C LEU A 105 13.93 9.86 7.10
N PRO A 106 14.15 8.60 7.53
CA PRO A 106 13.10 7.77 8.15
C PRO A 106 12.50 8.31 9.44
N ALA A 107 13.20 9.21 10.14
CA ALA A 107 12.78 9.77 11.42
C ALA A 107 12.14 11.16 11.33
N GLY A 108 12.01 11.74 10.14
CA GLY A 108 11.42 13.06 9.90
C GLY A 108 10.22 13.00 8.97
N GLU A 109 9.68 14.17 8.64
CA GLU A 109 8.71 14.28 7.57
C GLU A 109 9.38 13.98 6.23
N LEU A 110 8.65 13.29 5.36
CA LEU A 110 9.14 12.92 4.04
C LEU A 110 8.71 13.98 3.02
N HIS A 111 9.64 14.39 2.18
CA HIS A 111 9.42 15.39 1.15
C HIS A 111 9.97 14.91 -0.18
N THR A 112 9.15 14.93 -1.22
CA THR A 112 9.59 14.59 -2.56
C THR A 112 10.50 15.66 -3.17
N ASP A 113 11.16 15.33 -4.29
CA ASP A 113 11.92 16.24 -5.14
C ASP A 113 11.07 16.88 -6.25
N PHE A 114 9.73 16.81 -6.13
CA PHE A 114 8.76 17.42 -7.02
C PHE A 114 7.59 18.03 -6.22
N LYS A 115 6.74 18.80 -6.91
CA LYS A 115 5.48 19.37 -6.42
C LYS A 115 4.33 18.83 -7.24
N LEU A 116 3.12 18.84 -6.69
CA LEU A 116 1.92 18.54 -7.46
C LEU A 116 1.41 19.78 -8.19
N SER A 117 0.68 19.58 -9.27
CA SER A 117 0.06 20.63 -10.06
C SER A 117 -1.46 20.64 -9.83
N ALA A 118 -2.02 21.78 -9.45
CA ALA A 118 -3.46 21.95 -9.26
C ALA A 118 -4.28 21.72 -10.56
N GLY A 119 -3.64 21.81 -11.72
CA GLY A 119 -4.26 21.57 -13.02
C GLY A 119 -4.47 20.08 -13.37
N GLY A 120 -4.00 19.18 -12.51
CA GLY A 120 -3.95 17.74 -12.76
C GLY A 120 -2.66 17.32 -13.46
N GLU A 121 -2.15 16.15 -13.06
CA GLU A 121 -0.95 15.56 -13.61
C GLU A 121 -0.90 14.05 -13.35
N TYR A 122 0.12 13.40 -13.89
CA TYR A 122 0.44 12.02 -13.56
C TYR A 122 0.97 11.93 -12.14
N LEU A 123 0.53 10.93 -11.39
CA LEU A 123 1.06 10.60 -10.07
C LEU A 123 1.07 9.09 -9.90
N ALA A 124 2.20 8.50 -9.54
CA ALA A 124 2.30 7.06 -9.32
C ALA A 124 3.17 6.70 -8.13
N LEU A 125 2.74 5.61 -7.44
CA LEU A 125 3.55 4.81 -6.53
C LEU A 125 4.06 3.60 -7.29
N VAL A 126 5.37 3.44 -7.34
CA VAL A 126 6.06 2.43 -8.14
C VAL A 126 6.80 1.47 -7.23
N ASN A 127 6.75 0.18 -7.57
CA ASN A 127 7.43 -0.90 -6.88
C ASN A 127 8.97 -0.69 -6.89
N PRO A 128 9.72 -1.26 -5.95
CA PRO A 128 11.18 -1.22 -5.93
C PRO A 128 11.90 -1.73 -7.19
N ASP A 129 11.18 -2.42 -8.08
CA ASP A 129 11.72 -2.81 -9.40
C ASP A 129 11.85 -1.63 -10.38
N GLY A 130 11.32 -0.44 -10.03
CA GLY A 130 11.35 0.77 -10.85
C GLY A 130 10.48 0.73 -12.12
N THR A 131 9.61 -0.27 -12.25
CA THR A 131 8.82 -0.49 -13.47
C THR A 131 7.35 -0.82 -13.21
N THR A 132 7.05 -1.53 -12.13
CA THR A 132 5.69 -1.94 -11.79
C THR A 132 4.98 -0.83 -11.01
N ILE A 133 3.89 -0.32 -11.56
CA ILE A 133 3.04 0.67 -10.90
C ILE A 133 2.09 -0.05 -9.97
N GLU A 134 2.18 0.23 -8.66
CA GLU A 134 1.29 -0.30 -7.64
C GLU A 134 -0.02 0.49 -7.55
N SER A 135 0.08 1.80 -7.65
CA SER A 135 -1.06 2.73 -7.57
C SER A 135 -0.74 3.98 -8.38
N GLY A 136 -1.71 4.52 -9.12
CA GLY A 136 -1.45 5.71 -9.92
C GLY A 136 -2.72 6.39 -10.40
N PHE A 137 -2.54 7.67 -10.74
CA PHE A 137 -3.55 8.56 -11.29
C PHE A 137 -3.00 9.19 -12.56
N SER A 138 -3.87 9.34 -13.55
CA SER A 138 -3.58 10.06 -14.80
C SER A 138 -4.69 11.06 -15.05
N PRO A 139 -4.39 12.24 -15.62
CA PRO A 139 -5.42 13.21 -16.01
C PRO A 139 -6.43 12.63 -16.97
#